data_3180a0bec7adac1c4956e6280c3ac08e
#
_entry.id   3180a0bec7adac1c4956e6280c3ac08e
#
_cell.length_a   1.000
_cell.length_b   1.000
_cell.length_c   1.000
_cell.angle_alpha   90.00
_cell.angle_beta   90.00
_cell.angle_gamma   90.00
#
_symmetry.space_group_name_H-M   'P 1'
#
loop_
_entity.id
_entity.type
_entity.pdbx_description
1 polymer ?
#
loop_
_entity_poly.entity_id
_entity_poly.type
_entity_poly.pdbx_seq_one_letter_code
_entity_poly.pdbx_strand_id
1 'polypeptide(L)'
;MKEIVLITGASSGIGKATAELLAKAGYIVYGSARNPQEVLQGVTMLAMDVRDTASVQQAIATIIEREGRIDILINNAGVGITGAIEETPIEALENAFETNFFGAVRTIQAVLPIMRSQCKGLVINITSIASYMGLPFRGGYSASKGALSLLTETLRMETQQFGITFCNLAPGDVATDIASRRFHTPAIEGSPYKQYAEALPMMNEDVDKGMPAEAIAQKIVQIIRKKNPKGHYVKGKFIERLSLLLKAILPAKCFEKLLKKHYNL
;
A
#
# COMPACT_ATOMS: atom_id res chain seq x y z
N MET A 1 -23.05 11.44 -13.01
CA MET A 1 -22.92 11.39 -11.52
C MET A 1 -21.42 11.40 -11.19
N LYS A 2 -21.04 12.01 -10.07
CA LYS A 2 -19.65 11.95 -9.58
C LYS A 2 -19.34 10.55 -9.07
N GLU A 3 -18.13 10.06 -9.27
CA GLU A 3 -17.71 8.75 -8.77
C GLU A 3 -17.34 8.85 -7.28
N ILE A 4 -17.73 7.80 -6.52
CA ILE A 4 -17.50 7.68 -5.07
C ILE A 4 -16.22 6.90 -4.84
N VAL A 5 -15.29 7.49 -4.09
CA VAL A 5 -13.97 6.91 -3.81
C VAL A 5 -13.80 6.69 -2.31
N LEU A 6 -13.44 5.47 -1.91
CA LEU A 6 -12.98 5.15 -0.56
C LEU A 6 -11.45 4.97 -0.56
N ILE A 7 -10.76 5.66 0.34
CA ILE A 7 -9.30 5.58 0.51
C ILE A 7 -8.97 5.18 1.95
N THR A 8 -8.31 4.06 2.14
CA THR A 8 -7.86 3.65 3.46
C THR A 8 -6.55 4.32 3.84
N GLY A 9 -6.39 4.73 5.11
CA GLY A 9 -5.18 5.39 5.60
C GLY A 9 -4.97 6.78 4.98
N ALA A 10 -6.01 7.60 4.92
CA ALA A 10 -6.01 8.91 4.28
C ALA A 10 -5.56 10.08 5.18
N SER A 11 -5.14 9.82 6.42
CA SER A 11 -4.71 10.88 7.35
C SER A 11 -3.30 11.42 7.08
N SER A 12 -2.49 10.75 6.25
CA SER A 12 -1.12 11.17 5.97
C SER A 12 -0.59 10.60 4.66
N GLY A 13 0.58 11.08 4.23
CA GLY A 13 1.36 10.54 3.12
C GLY A 13 0.58 10.38 1.82
N ILE A 14 0.73 9.23 1.16
CA ILE A 14 0.10 8.93 -0.14
C ILE A 14 -1.42 9.03 -0.07
N GLY A 15 -2.03 8.50 1.01
CA GLY A 15 -3.49 8.51 1.18
C GLY A 15 -4.05 9.93 1.25
N LYS A 16 -3.45 10.80 2.06
CA LYS A 16 -3.83 12.21 2.19
C LYS A 16 -3.69 12.95 0.86
N ALA A 17 -2.52 12.90 0.24
CA ALA A 17 -2.27 13.54 -1.05
C ALA A 17 -3.24 13.06 -2.14
N THR A 18 -3.59 11.75 -2.13
CA THR A 18 -4.56 11.17 -3.06
C THR A 18 -5.98 11.69 -2.80
N ALA A 19 -6.39 11.73 -1.53
CA ALA A 19 -7.73 12.19 -1.15
C ALA A 19 -7.96 13.66 -1.56
N GLU A 20 -7.00 14.53 -1.24
CA GLU A 20 -7.06 15.96 -1.60
C GLU A 20 -7.06 16.18 -3.12
N LEU A 21 -6.23 15.42 -3.85
CA LEU A 21 -6.14 15.56 -5.30
C LEU A 21 -7.43 15.08 -6.00
N LEU A 22 -8.03 13.98 -5.52
CA LEU A 22 -9.29 13.46 -6.07
C LEU A 22 -10.47 14.38 -5.72
N ALA A 23 -10.53 14.92 -4.51
CA ALA A 23 -11.54 15.91 -4.14
C ALA A 23 -11.48 17.16 -5.02
N LYS A 24 -10.27 17.71 -5.26
CA LYS A 24 -10.03 18.81 -6.20
C LYS A 24 -10.42 18.45 -7.65
N ALA A 25 -10.28 17.19 -8.03
CA ALA A 25 -10.68 16.69 -9.36
C ALA A 25 -12.19 16.43 -9.49
N GLY A 26 -12.99 16.68 -8.45
CA GLY A 26 -14.45 16.64 -8.47
C GLY A 26 -15.05 15.28 -8.08
N TYR A 27 -14.26 14.32 -7.58
CA TYR A 27 -14.77 13.07 -7.00
C TYR A 27 -15.42 13.32 -5.63
N ILE A 28 -16.35 12.45 -5.21
CA ILE A 28 -16.81 12.38 -3.83
C ILE A 28 -15.85 11.43 -3.10
N VAL A 29 -15.11 11.96 -2.13
CA VAL A 29 -14.00 11.24 -1.51
C VAL A 29 -14.29 10.97 -0.03
N TYR A 30 -14.25 9.71 0.34
CA TYR A 30 -14.23 9.22 1.70
C TYR A 30 -12.83 8.75 2.03
N GLY A 31 -12.17 9.43 2.95
CA GLY A 31 -10.90 9.02 3.53
C GLY A 31 -11.11 8.31 4.85
N SER A 32 -10.29 7.32 5.20
CA SER A 32 -10.39 6.70 6.51
C SER A 32 -9.09 6.72 7.29
N ALA A 33 -9.22 6.79 8.60
CA ALA A 33 -8.15 6.68 9.58
C ALA A 33 -8.71 6.11 10.89
N ARG A 34 -7.84 5.56 11.74
CA ARG A 34 -8.25 5.05 13.07
C ARG A 34 -8.85 6.15 13.93
N ASN A 35 -8.19 7.30 13.98
CA ASN A 35 -8.61 8.50 14.71
C ASN A 35 -8.52 9.71 13.77
N PRO A 36 -9.55 9.99 12.97
CA PRO A 36 -9.54 11.12 12.05
C PRO A 36 -9.71 12.43 12.83
N GLN A 37 -8.63 13.15 13.05
CA GLN A 37 -8.66 14.48 13.70
C GLN A 37 -8.49 15.63 12.70
N GLU A 38 -7.91 15.34 11.54
CA GLU A 38 -7.60 16.35 10.53
C GLU A 38 -8.78 16.51 9.57
N VAL A 39 -9.19 17.76 9.37
CA VAL A 39 -10.20 18.12 8.36
C VAL A 39 -9.49 18.32 7.03
N LEU A 40 -9.74 17.44 6.07
CA LEU A 40 -9.25 17.57 4.70
C LEU A 40 -10.31 18.24 3.83
N GLN A 41 -9.93 19.29 3.09
CA GLN A 41 -10.87 20.03 2.28
C GLN A 41 -11.51 19.16 1.18
N GLY A 42 -12.84 19.07 1.20
CA GLY A 42 -13.60 18.29 0.21
C GLY A 42 -13.53 16.77 0.40
N VAL A 43 -13.02 16.29 1.54
CA VAL A 43 -12.94 14.87 1.90
C VAL A 43 -13.76 14.61 3.16
N THR A 44 -14.61 13.62 3.10
CA THR A 44 -15.31 13.12 4.31
C THR A 44 -14.43 12.08 4.98
N MET A 45 -13.93 12.39 6.17
CA MET A 45 -13.10 11.47 6.94
C MET A 45 -13.97 10.56 7.82
N LEU A 46 -13.72 9.25 7.75
CA LEU A 46 -14.39 8.22 8.55
C LEU A 46 -13.42 7.57 9.54
N ALA A 47 -13.90 7.30 10.74
CA ALA A 47 -13.18 6.44 11.68
C ALA A 47 -13.25 4.98 11.18
N MET A 48 -12.10 4.38 10.89
CA MET A 48 -12.01 2.99 10.43
C MET A 48 -10.64 2.40 10.75
N ASP A 49 -10.62 1.33 11.53
CA ASP A 49 -9.44 0.47 11.65
C ASP A 49 -9.60 -0.71 10.68
N VAL A 50 -8.71 -0.80 9.70
CA VAL A 50 -8.73 -1.88 8.70
C VAL A 50 -8.47 -3.27 9.30
N ARG A 51 -7.96 -3.35 10.53
CA ARG A 51 -7.72 -4.60 11.25
C ARG A 51 -8.98 -5.13 11.94
N ASP A 52 -10.02 -4.30 12.06
CA ASP A 52 -11.29 -4.64 12.68
C ASP A 52 -12.41 -4.73 11.62
N THR A 53 -12.96 -5.93 11.48
CA THR A 53 -14.03 -6.21 10.51
C THR A 53 -15.29 -5.39 10.77
N ALA A 54 -15.68 -5.21 12.04
CA ALA A 54 -16.86 -4.43 12.40
C ALA A 54 -16.68 -2.94 12.06
N SER A 55 -15.48 -2.40 12.35
CA SER A 55 -15.11 -1.02 12.00
C SER A 55 -15.17 -0.79 10.48
N VAL A 56 -14.66 -1.75 9.69
CA VAL A 56 -14.71 -1.68 8.22
C VAL A 56 -16.15 -1.70 7.73
N GLN A 57 -16.99 -2.63 8.22
CA GLN A 57 -18.38 -2.76 7.83
C GLN A 57 -19.18 -1.49 8.16
N GLN A 58 -18.99 -0.93 9.35
CA GLN A 58 -19.66 0.31 9.77
C GLN A 58 -19.30 1.50 8.87
N ALA A 59 -18.02 1.67 8.53
CA ALA A 59 -17.58 2.75 7.66
C ALA A 59 -18.19 2.60 6.25
N ILE A 60 -18.21 1.39 5.70
CA ILE A 60 -18.79 1.12 4.39
C ILE A 60 -20.33 1.32 4.42
N ALA A 61 -21.02 0.87 5.47
CA ALA A 61 -22.46 1.10 5.63
C ALA A 61 -22.77 2.60 5.61
N THR A 62 -21.98 3.43 6.31
CA THR A 62 -22.14 4.89 6.30
C THR A 62 -22.02 5.48 4.89
N ILE A 63 -21.13 4.98 4.05
CA ILE A 63 -21.00 5.44 2.65
C ILE A 63 -22.24 5.02 1.86
N ILE A 64 -22.69 3.78 2.02
CA ILE A 64 -23.83 3.25 1.28
C ILE A 64 -25.14 3.94 1.67
N GLU A 65 -25.35 4.27 2.95
CA GLU A 65 -26.49 5.05 3.40
C GLU A 65 -26.56 6.44 2.75
N ARG A 66 -25.41 7.06 2.49
CA ARG A 66 -25.31 8.42 1.92
C ARG A 66 -25.36 8.44 0.40
N GLU A 67 -24.63 7.54 -0.23
CA GLU A 67 -24.31 7.59 -1.66
C GLU A 67 -24.93 6.44 -2.46
N GLY A 68 -25.34 5.37 -1.81
CA GLY A 68 -25.90 4.17 -2.44
C GLY A 68 -24.89 3.32 -3.22
N ARG A 69 -23.63 3.74 -3.30
CA ARG A 69 -22.59 3.12 -4.16
C ARG A 69 -21.17 3.39 -3.69
N ILE A 70 -20.24 2.55 -4.16
CA ILE A 70 -18.80 2.80 -4.10
C ILE A 70 -18.21 2.41 -5.46
N ASP A 71 -17.60 3.35 -6.17
CA ASP A 71 -17.05 3.12 -7.50
C ASP A 71 -15.59 2.70 -7.46
N ILE A 72 -14.82 3.27 -6.53
CA ILE A 72 -13.37 3.10 -6.45
C ILE A 72 -12.98 2.84 -5.00
N LEU A 73 -12.22 1.77 -4.78
CA LEU A 73 -11.54 1.48 -3.52
C LEU A 73 -10.03 1.63 -3.69
N ILE A 74 -9.38 2.41 -2.84
CA ILE A 74 -7.93 2.54 -2.78
C ILE A 74 -7.45 2.00 -1.44
N ASN A 75 -6.92 0.78 -1.43
CA ASN A 75 -6.28 0.18 -0.26
C ASN A 75 -4.87 0.74 -0.11
N ASN A 76 -4.76 1.78 0.68
CA ASN A 76 -3.50 2.48 0.94
C ASN A 76 -3.00 2.30 2.38
N ALA A 77 -3.87 1.99 3.34
CA ALA A 77 -3.45 1.75 4.73
C ALA A 77 -2.31 0.72 4.79
N GLY A 78 -1.25 1.04 5.52
CA GLY A 78 -0.10 0.16 5.62
C GLY A 78 0.90 0.65 6.67
N VAL A 79 1.71 -0.29 7.14
CA VAL A 79 2.79 -0.06 8.10
C VAL A 79 4.09 -0.67 7.57
N GLY A 80 5.22 -0.05 7.94
CA GLY A 80 6.54 -0.60 7.69
C GLY A 80 7.00 -1.49 8.85
N ILE A 81 7.87 -2.45 8.53
CA ILE A 81 8.59 -3.26 9.51
C ILE A 81 9.99 -3.54 9.00
N THR A 82 10.99 -3.40 9.87
CA THR A 82 12.40 -3.70 9.59
C THR A 82 13.04 -4.44 10.74
N GLY A 83 13.95 -5.34 10.41
CA GLY A 83 14.73 -6.13 11.35
C GLY A 83 15.19 -7.44 10.75
N ALA A 84 16.16 -8.09 11.39
CA ALA A 84 16.49 -9.48 11.09
C ALA A 84 15.28 -10.36 11.48
N ILE A 85 14.87 -11.25 10.60
CA ILE A 85 13.67 -12.08 10.82
C ILE A 85 13.77 -12.91 12.11
N GLU A 86 14.95 -13.44 12.38
CA GLU A 86 15.22 -14.22 13.61
C GLU A 86 14.98 -13.44 14.89
N GLU A 87 15.22 -12.12 14.88
CA GLU A 87 15.12 -11.24 16.03
C GLU A 87 13.80 -10.43 16.06
N THR A 88 13.02 -10.52 15.00
CA THR A 88 11.75 -9.77 14.89
C THR A 88 10.64 -10.49 15.63
N PRO A 89 9.98 -9.87 16.64
CA PRO A 89 8.85 -10.49 17.33
C PRO A 89 7.75 -10.91 16.36
N ILE A 90 7.17 -12.10 16.60
CA ILE A 90 6.11 -12.64 15.74
C ILE A 90 4.89 -11.71 15.71
N GLU A 91 4.55 -11.10 16.84
CA GLU A 91 3.43 -10.16 16.98
C GLU A 91 3.62 -8.91 16.10
N ALA A 92 4.87 -8.47 15.91
CA ALA A 92 5.17 -7.36 15.01
C ALA A 92 4.99 -7.75 13.54
N LEU A 93 5.35 -8.99 13.18
CA LEU A 93 5.09 -9.54 11.85
C LEU A 93 3.59 -9.72 11.61
N GLU A 94 2.86 -10.28 12.58
CA GLU A 94 1.39 -10.42 12.53
C GLU A 94 0.70 -9.07 12.35
N ASN A 95 1.08 -8.05 13.13
CA ASN A 95 0.52 -6.70 13.00
C ASN A 95 0.79 -6.09 11.62
N ALA A 96 1.97 -6.35 11.03
CA ALA A 96 2.27 -5.90 9.68
C ALA A 96 1.37 -6.59 8.64
N PHE A 97 1.13 -7.90 8.76
CA PHE A 97 0.21 -8.63 7.90
C PHE A 97 -1.25 -8.23 8.13
N GLU A 98 -1.67 -8.05 9.39
CA GLU A 98 -3.00 -7.58 9.74
C GLU A 98 -3.35 -6.25 9.07
N THR A 99 -2.39 -5.33 9.00
CA THR A 99 -2.62 -4.04 8.36
C THR A 99 -2.45 -4.10 6.83
N ASN A 100 -1.31 -4.65 6.36
CA ASN A 100 -0.91 -4.54 4.96
C ASN A 100 -1.65 -5.51 4.04
N PHE A 101 -2.08 -6.67 4.56
CA PHE A 101 -2.72 -7.74 3.80
C PHE A 101 -4.17 -7.95 4.25
N PHE A 102 -4.41 -8.40 5.48
CA PHE A 102 -5.76 -8.71 5.95
C PHE A 102 -6.67 -7.48 6.00
N GLY A 103 -6.12 -6.30 6.30
CA GLY A 103 -6.87 -5.04 6.24
C GLY A 103 -7.40 -4.75 4.83
N ALA A 104 -6.57 -4.95 3.81
CA ALA A 104 -7.01 -4.82 2.42
C ALA A 104 -8.03 -5.91 2.05
N VAL A 105 -7.86 -7.15 2.52
CA VAL A 105 -8.83 -8.24 2.31
C VAL A 105 -10.19 -7.87 2.90
N ARG A 106 -10.24 -7.39 4.15
CA ARG A 106 -11.50 -7.00 4.81
C ARG A 106 -12.25 -5.91 4.04
N THR A 107 -11.55 -4.87 3.61
CA THR A 107 -12.16 -3.80 2.81
C THR A 107 -12.64 -4.28 1.45
N ILE A 108 -11.86 -5.15 0.78
CA ILE A 108 -12.25 -5.78 -0.49
C ILE A 108 -13.51 -6.62 -0.29
N GLN A 109 -13.54 -7.50 0.71
CA GLN A 109 -14.70 -8.37 0.97
C GLN A 109 -15.97 -7.57 1.26
N ALA A 110 -15.85 -6.44 1.96
CA ALA A 110 -16.99 -5.60 2.28
C ALA A 110 -17.50 -4.77 1.07
N VAL A 111 -16.59 -4.36 0.15
CA VAL A 111 -16.95 -3.55 -1.02
C VAL A 111 -17.34 -4.39 -2.24
N LEU A 112 -16.78 -5.58 -2.41
CA LEU A 112 -17.03 -6.43 -3.59
C LEU A 112 -18.52 -6.75 -3.85
N PRO A 113 -19.36 -7.09 -2.87
CA PRO A 113 -20.78 -7.32 -3.11
C PRO A 113 -21.48 -6.10 -3.72
N ILE A 114 -21.07 -4.90 -3.27
CA ILE A 114 -21.62 -3.62 -3.74
C ILE A 114 -21.21 -3.41 -5.20
N MET A 115 -19.90 -3.49 -5.50
CA MET A 115 -19.40 -3.33 -6.86
C MET A 115 -19.97 -4.38 -7.83
N ARG A 116 -20.19 -5.61 -7.35
CA ARG A 116 -20.81 -6.68 -8.14
C ARG A 116 -22.25 -6.35 -8.50
N SER A 117 -23.05 -5.84 -7.57
CA SER A 117 -24.43 -5.40 -7.87
C SER A 117 -24.47 -4.21 -8.82
N GLN A 118 -23.43 -3.37 -8.81
CA GLN A 118 -23.27 -2.24 -9.73
C GLN A 118 -22.78 -2.67 -11.13
N CYS A 119 -22.30 -3.91 -11.29
CA CYS A 119 -21.60 -4.40 -12.49
C CYS A 119 -20.43 -3.51 -12.90
N LYS A 120 -19.82 -2.81 -11.95
CA LYS A 120 -18.73 -1.86 -12.14
C LYS A 120 -17.97 -1.63 -10.85
N GLY A 121 -16.64 -1.57 -10.93
CA GLY A 121 -15.78 -1.20 -9.81
C GLY A 121 -14.31 -1.14 -10.19
N LEU A 122 -13.56 -0.33 -9.47
CA LEU A 122 -12.09 -0.27 -9.57
C LEU A 122 -11.48 -0.39 -8.17
N VAL A 123 -10.61 -1.38 -7.98
CA VAL A 123 -9.82 -1.54 -6.76
C VAL A 123 -8.35 -1.31 -7.07
N ILE A 124 -7.72 -0.35 -6.39
CA ILE A 124 -6.30 -0.06 -6.48
C ILE A 124 -5.65 -0.43 -5.15
N ASN A 125 -4.78 -1.44 -5.15
CA ASN A 125 -4.00 -1.82 -3.99
C ASN A 125 -2.62 -1.15 -4.04
N ILE A 126 -2.28 -0.38 -3.01
CA ILE A 126 -0.95 0.24 -2.88
C ILE A 126 -0.02 -0.81 -2.29
N THR A 127 0.78 -1.40 -3.18
CA THR A 127 1.80 -2.40 -2.85
C THR A 127 3.16 -1.72 -2.61
N SER A 128 4.24 -2.24 -3.13
CA SER A 128 5.58 -1.65 -3.10
C SER A 128 6.46 -2.31 -4.16
N ILE A 129 7.53 -1.68 -4.56
CA ILE A 129 8.62 -2.35 -5.30
C ILE A 129 9.15 -3.55 -4.49
N ALA A 130 9.14 -3.47 -3.16
CA ALA A 130 9.46 -4.58 -2.27
C ALA A 130 8.53 -5.81 -2.42
N SER A 131 7.39 -5.69 -3.10
CA SER A 131 6.50 -6.83 -3.41
C SER A 131 7.11 -7.81 -4.42
N TYR A 132 8.07 -7.36 -5.20
CA TYR A 132 8.68 -8.14 -6.28
C TYR A 132 10.00 -8.80 -5.89
N MET A 133 10.56 -8.47 -4.72
CA MET A 133 11.85 -8.98 -4.27
C MET A 133 11.98 -8.98 -2.74
N GLY A 134 12.71 -9.95 -2.20
CA GLY A 134 13.14 -9.89 -0.80
C GLY A 134 14.21 -8.81 -0.63
N LEU A 135 14.00 -7.89 0.30
CA LEU A 135 14.98 -6.88 0.67
C LEU A 135 15.59 -7.22 2.03
N PRO A 136 16.91 -7.13 2.20
CA PRO A 136 17.56 -7.35 3.50
C PRO A 136 16.89 -6.52 4.59
N PHE A 137 16.66 -7.13 5.73
CA PHE A 137 16.01 -6.54 6.91
C PHE A 137 14.60 -5.95 6.70
N ARG A 138 13.98 -6.21 5.55
CA ARG A 138 12.59 -5.84 5.20
C ARG A 138 11.73 -7.07 4.85
N GLY A 139 12.12 -8.28 5.29
CA GLY A 139 11.48 -9.54 4.89
C GLY A 139 9.98 -9.58 5.19
N GLY A 140 9.56 -9.21 6.39
CA GLY A 140 8.15 -9.17 6.78
C GLY A 140 7.34 -8.17 5.95
N TYR A 141 7.90 -7.00 5.68
CA TYR A 141 7.26 -6.01 4.80
C TYR A 141 7.11 -6.52 3.36
N SER A 142 8.22 -7.02 2.78
CA SER A 142 8.21 -7.56 1.41
C SER A 142 7.20 -8.69 1.26
N ALA A 143 7.14 -9.60 2.23
CA ALA A 143 6.20 -10.72 2.23
C ALA A 143 4.73 -10.24 2.29
N SER A 144 4.40 -9.30 3.19
CA SER A 144 3.04 -8.78 3.32
C SER A 144 2.55 -8.06 2.06
N LYS A 145 3.42 -7.25 1.43
CA LYS A 145 3.11 -6.54 0.18
C LYS A 145 3.12 -7.48 -1.04
N GLY A 146 3.95 -8.51 -1.03
CA GLY A 146 3.97 -9.58 -2.04
C GLY A 146 2.67 -10.39 -2.02
N ALA A 147 2.20 -10.77 -0.82
CA ALA A 147 0.92 -11.46 -0.65
C ALA A 147 -0.25 -10.64 -1.23
N LEU A 148 -0.30 -9.33 -0.94
CA LEU A 148 -1.32 -8.44 -1.50
C LEU A 148 -1.22 -8.32 -3.03
N SER A 149 0.01 -8.33 -3.58
CA SER A 149 0.23 -8.27 -5.02
C SER A 149 -0.35 -9.49 -5.73
N LEU A 150 -0.05 -10.70 -5.23
CA LEU A 150 -0.58 -11.95 -5.79
C LEU A 150 -2.10 -12.07 -5.63
N LEU A 151 -2.65 -11.67 -4.48
CA LEU A 151 -4.10 -11.65 -4.29
C LEU A 151 -4.79 -10.71 -5.30
N THR A 152 -4.17 -9.57 -5.62
CA THR A 152 -4.71 -8.64 -6.62
C THR A 152 -4.78 -9.26 -8.00
N GLU A 153 -3.78 -10.05 -8.40
CA GLU A 153 -3.79 -10.78 -9.67
C GLU A 153 -4.93 -11.80 -9.73
N THR A 154 -5.12 -12.57 -8.65
CA THR A 154 -6.21 -13.53 -8.52
C THR A 154 -7.58 -12.86 -8.64
N LEU A 155 -7.81 -11.81 -7.83
CA LEU A 155 -9.09 -11.11 -7.82
C LEU A 155 -9.39 -10.42 -9.15
N ARG A 156 -8.38 -9.96 -9.87
CA ARG A 156 -8.54 -9.40 -11.22
C ARG A 156 -9.15 -10.43 -12.20
N MET A 157 -8.77 -11.69 -12.09
CA MET A 157 -9.32 -12.78 -12.93
C MET A 157 -10.72 -13.21 -12.45
N GLU A 158 -10.89 -13.39 -11.13
CA GLU A 158 -12.16 -13.85 -10.55
C GLU A 158 -13.32 -12.87 -10.76
N THR A 159 -13.03 -11.55 -10.76
CA THR A 159 -14.06 -10.52 -10.76
C THR A 159 -14.31 -9.88 -12.13
N GLN A 160 -13.54 -10.26 -13.15
CA GLN A 160 -13.68 -9.71 -14.50
C GLN A 160 -15.10 -9.85 -15.07
N GLN A 161 -15.74 -10.99 -14.82
CA GLN A 161 -17.13 -11.26 -15.25
C GLN A 161 -18.15 -10.29 -14.66
N PHE A 162 -17.82 -9.63 -13.55
CA PHE A 162 -18.69 -8.65 -12.87
C PHE A 162 -18.37 -7.20 -13.25
N GLY A 163 -17.48 -6.97 -14.23
CA GLY A 163 -17.08 -5.62 -14.61
C GLY A 163 -16.19 -4.92 -13.58
N ILE A 164 -15.61 -5.66 -12.62
CA ILE A 164 -14.73 -5.13 -11.57
C ILE A 164 -13.27 -5.30 -12.00
N THR A 165 -12.50 -4.24 -11.88
CA THR A 165 -11.07 -4.23 -12.23
C THR A 165 -10.21 -4.07 -10.99
N PHE A 166 -9.20 -4.92 -10.87
CA PHE A 166 -8.16 -4.80 -9.85
C PHE A 166 -6.83 -4.40 -10.47
N CYS A 167 -6.07 -3.56 -9.75
CA CYS A 167 -4.69 -3.28 -10.11
C CYS A 167 -3.83 -3.00 -8.89
N ASN A 168 -2.54 -3.32 -9.02
CA ASN A 168 -1.48 -2.95 -8.10
C ASN A 168 -0.83 -1.64 -8.54
N LEU A 169 -0.60 -0.73 -7.62
CA LEU A 169 0.38 0.33 -7.77
C LEU A 169 1.50 0.08 -6.78
N ALA A 170 2.70 -0.13 -7.30
CA ALA A 170 3.92 -0.38 -6.54
C ALA A 170 4.79 0.88 -6.53
N PRO A 171 4.73 1.71 -5.48
CA PRO A 171 5.67 2.79 -5.27
C PRO A 171 7.08 2.27 -4.97
N GLY A 172 8.10 3.05 -5.34
CA GLY A 172 9.42 3.00 -4.74
C GLY A 172 9.43 3.71 -3.38
N ASP A 173 10.58 4.25 -2.98
CA ASP A 173 10.67 5.04 -1.77
C ASP A 173 9.92 6.36 -1.94
N VAL A 174 9.07 6.69 -0.97
CA VAL A 174 8.22 7.88 -0.95
C VAL A 174 8.44 8.62 0.35
N ALA A 175 8.75 9.90 0.27
CA ALA A 175 8.95 10.77 1.42
C ALA A 175 7.61 10.94 2.17
N THR A 176 7.43 10.16 3.20
CA THR A 176 6.24 10.12 4.06
C THR A 176 6.65 9.73 5.47
N ASP A 177 5.78 9.96 6.45
CA ASP A 177 6.00 9.55 7.85
C ASP A 177 6.09 8.03 8.07
N ILE A 178 6.11 7.22 7.00
CA ILE A 178 6.16 5.76 7.14
C ILE A 178 7.45 5.30 7.82
N ALA A 179 8.55 6.00 7.60
CA ALA A 179 9.83 5.68 8.23
C ALA A 179 9.76 5.88 9.74
N SER A 180 9.21 7.02 10.21
CA SER A 180 9.06 7.32 11.64
C SER A 180 8.02 6.46 12.37
N ARG A 181 7.02 5.92 11.62
CA ARG A 181 5.97 5.03 12.15
C ARG A 181 6.26 3.55 11.93
N ARG A 182 7.41 3.22 11.33
CA ARG A 182 7.83 1.85 11.06
C ARG A 182 8.18 1.16 12.37
N PHE A 183 7.78 -0.10 12.51
CA PHE A 183 8.33 -0.94 13.57
C PHE A 183 9.80 -1.27 13.23
N HIS A 184 10.68 -0.96 14.16
CA HIS A 184 12.07 -1.35 14.10
C HIS A 184 12.31 -2.44 15.15
N THR A 185 12.86 -3.58 14.72
CA THR A 185 13.29 -4.59 15.67
C THR A 185 14.29 -3.96 16.65
N PRO A 186 14.09 -4.10 17.97
CA PRO A 186 15.00 -3.54 18.96
C PRO A 186 16.42 -4.07 18.75
N ALA A 187 17.41 -3.22 19.01
CA ALA A 187 18.80 -3.67 19.03
C ALA A 187 18.97 -4.67 20.19
N ILE A 188 19.46 -5.88 19.88
CA ILE A 188 19.76 -6.92 20.87
C ILE A 188 21.25 -6.86 21.15
N GLU A 189 21.64 -6.73 22.43
CA GLU A 189 23.04 -6.78 22.84
C GLU A 189 23.62 -8.16 22.47
N GLY A 190 24.75 -8.16 21.77
CA GLY A 190 25.37 -9.39 21.27
C GLY A 190 24.73 -9.96 19.99
N SER A 191 23.78 -9.24 19.34
CA SER A 191 23.18 -9.68 18.09
C SER A 191 24.25 -10.04 17.05
N PRO A 192 24.11 -11.19 16.35
CA PRO A 192 24.96 -11.53 15.21
C PRO A 192 24.67 -10.65 13.97
N TYR A 193 23.53 -9.94 13.93
CA TYR A 193 23.08 -9.10 12.82
C TYR A 193 23.59 -7.65 12.93
N LYS A 194 24.89 -7.45 13.18
CA LYS A 194 25.49 -6.12 13.33
C LYS A 194 25.23 -5.21 12.14
N GLN A 195 25.19 -5.76 10.94
CA GLN A 195 24.91 -5.03 9.71
C GLN A 195 23.50 -4.40 9.70
N TYR A 196 22.53 -4.89 10.49
CA TYR A 196 21.23 -4.24 10.58
C TYR A 196 21.32 -2.84 11.15
N ALA A 197 22.09 -2.64 12.20
CA ALA A 197 22.29 -1.33 12.82
C ALA A 197 22.99 -0.35 11.85
N GLU A 198 23.91 -0.86 11.02
CA GLU A 198 24.63 -0.08 10.00
C GLU A 198 23.74 0.26 8.79
N ALA A 199 22.87 -0.66 8.36
CA ALA A 199 21.98 -0.47 7.22
C ALA A 199 20.75 0.40 7.54
N LEU A 200 20.30 0.45 8.80
CA LEU A 200 19.08 1.13 9.20
C LEU A 200 19.07 2.64 8.90
N PRO A 201 20.15 3.42 9.15
CA PRO A 201 20.22 4.82 8.78
C PRO A 201 20.04 5.03 7.27
N MET A 202 20.72 4.22 6.45
CA MET A 202 20.59 4.30 4.99
C MET A 202 19.18 3.98 4.51
N MET A 203 18.52 2.95 5.07
CA MET A 203 17.14 2.62 4.75
C MET A 203 16.15 3.74 5.10
N ASN A 204 16.43 4.53 6.15
CA ASN A 204 15.62 5.68 6.51
C ASN A 204 15.89 6.85 5.57
N GLU A 205 17.15 7.12 5.26
CA GLU A 205 17.56 8.17 4.31
C GLU A 205 16.98 7.94 2.91
N ASP A 206 16.92 6.70 2.43
CA ASP A 206 16.32 6.34 1.15
C ASP A 206 14.83 6.75 1.09
N VAL A 207 14.09 6.56 2.21
CA VAL A 207 12.69 6.98 2.32
C VAL A 207 12.60 8.50 2.37
N ASP A 208 13.43 9.19 3.15
CA ASP A 208 13.41 10.66 3.28
C ASP A 208 13.73 11.35 1.94
N LYS A 209 14.65 10.76 1.16
CA LYS A 209 14.99 11.17 -0.20
C LYS A 209 14.03 10.61 -1.26
N GLY A 210 12.97 9.94 -0.86
CA GLY A 210 11.96 9.35 -1.73
C GLY A 210 11.24 10.38 -2.60
N MET A 211 10.39 9.88 -3.49
CA MET A 211 9.51 10.76 -4.28
C MET A 211 8.46 11.41 -3.37
N PRO A 212 7.96 12.61 -3.72
CA PRO A 212 6.84 13.21 -3.00
C PRO A 212 5.56 12.36 -3.14
N ALA A 213 4.74 12.33 -2.09
CA ALA A 213 3.48 11.59 -2.08
C ALA A 213 2.53 12.00 -3.22
N GLU A 214 2.57 13.26 -3.62
CA GLU A 214 1.81 13.83 -4.73
C GLU A 214 2.11 13.15 -6.07
N ALA A 215 3.35 12.69 -6.29
CA ALA A 215 3.72 11.97 -7.50
C ALA A 215 3.02 10.61 -7.61
N ILE A 216 2.77 9.97 -6.47
CA ILE A 216 1.97 8.73 -6.40
C ILE A 216 0.48 9.04 -6.55
N ALA A 217 -0.02 10.08 -5.88
CA ALA A 217 -1.39 10.55 -6.02
C ALA A 217 -1.74 10.87 -7.49
N GLN A 218 -0.87 11.60 -8.20
CA GLN A 218 -1.03 11.85 -9.64
C GLN A 218 -1.09 10.56 -10.46
N LYS A 219 -0.27 9.55 -10.10
CA LYS A 219 -0.30 8.25 -10.76
C LYS A 219 -1.62 7.51 -10.52
N ILE A 220 -2.18 7.59 -9.32
CA ILE A 220 -3.50 7.03 -8.98
C ILE A 220 -4.58 7.68 -9.85
N VAL A 221 -4.62 9.01 -9.93
CA VAL A 221 -5.57 9.73 -10.80
C VAL A 221 -5.43 9.31 -12.26
N GLN A 222 -4.19 9.13 -12.75
CA GLN A 222 -3.96 8.64 -14.11
C GLN A 222 -4.49 7.21 -14.32
N ILE A 223 -4.42 6.35 -13.30
CA ILE A 223 -4.97 4.98 -13.36
C ILE A 223 -6.49 5.02 -13.42
N ILE A 224 -7.12 5.80 -12.54
CA ILE A 224 -8.58 5.96 -12.46
C ILE A 224 -9.18 6.41 -13.82
N ARG A 225 -8.50 7.33 -14.49
CA ARG A 225 -8.95 7.87 -15.81
C ARG A 225 -8.81 6.89 -16.98
N LYS A 226 -8.20 5.71 -16.77
CA LYS A 226 -8.04 4.73 -17.84
C LYS A 226 -9.31 3.88 -18.01
N LYS A 227 -9.77 3.73 -19.23
CA LYS A 227 -10.89 2.84 -19.55
C LYS A 227 -10.58 1.37 -19.18
N ASN A 228 -9.34 0.93 -19.45
CA ASN A 228 -8.87 -0.42 -19.16
C ASN A 228 -7.53 -0.34 -18.40
N PRO A 229 -7.53 -0.23 -17.06
CA PRO A 229 -6.31 -0.22 -16.29
C PRO A 229 -5.55 -1.55 -16.39
N LYS A 230 -4.21 -1.48 -16.46
CA LYS A 230 -3.33 -2.66 -16.40
C LYS A 230 -3.37 -3.28 -14.99
N GLY A 231 -2.99 -4.55 -14.86
CA GLY A 231 -2.91 -5.22 -13.55
C GLY A 231 -1.83 -4.63 -12.65
N HIS A 232 -0.73 -4.16 -13.23
CA HIS A 232 0.42 -3.66 -12.48
C HIS A 232 0.90 -2.31 -12.99
N TYR A 233 1.19 -1.43 -12.05
CA TYR A 233 1.85 -0.15 -12.24
C TYR A 233 3.00 -0.01 -11.25
N VAL A 234 4.11 0.52 -11.72
CA VAL A 234 5.26 0.86 -10.90
C VAL A 234 5.50 2.37 -11.01
N LYS A 235 5.72 3.03 -9.90
CA LYS A 235 6.13 4.43 -9.83
C LYS A 235 7.28 4.55 -8.84
N GLY A 236 8.48 4.75 -9.37
CA GLY A 236 9.72 4.79 -8.60
C GLY A 236 10.79 5.55 -9.35
N LYS A 237 11.92 5.86 -8.68
CA LYS A 237 13.12 6.40 -9.29
C LYS A 237 13.64 5.43 -10.37
N PHE A 238 14.50 5.91 -11.25
CA PHE A 238 15.03 5.10 -12.34
C PHE A 238 15.71 3.82 -11.83
N ILE A 239 16.56 3.94 -10.80
CA ILE A 239 17.29 2.80 -10.23
C ILE A 239 16.38 1.74 -9.62
N GLU A 240 15.30 2.17 -8.95
CA GLU A 240 14.29 1.28 -8.36
C GLU A 240 13.52 0.51 -9.43
N ARG A 241 13.19 1.17 -10.54
CA ARG A 241 12.53 0.52 -11.69
C ARG A 241 13.49 -0.42 -12.43
N LEU A 242 14.76 -0.03 -12.55
CA LEU A 242 15.81 -0.85 -13.13
C LEU A 242 16.04 -2.12 -12.30
N SER A 243 15.96 -2.06 -10.98
CA SER A 243 16.13 -3.23 -10.11
C SER A 243 15.10 -4.33 -10.40
N LEU A 244 13.86 -3.97 -10.77
CA LEU A 244 12.84 -4.96 -11.17
C LEU A 244 13.22 -5.69 -12.46
N LEU A 245 13.75 -4.96 -13.42
CA LEU A 245 14.24 -5.56 -14.67
C LEU A 245 15.43 -6.47 -14.39
N LEU A 246 16.40 -5.99 -13.61
CA LEU A 246 17.56 -6.78 -13.21
C LEU A 246 17.17 -8.05 -12.45
N LYS A 247 16.18 -7.95 -11.56
CA LYS A 247 15.62 -9.11 -10.84
C LYS A 247 15.05 -10.16 -11.79
N ALA A 248 14.42 -9.73 -12.89
CA ALA A 248 13.80 -10.63 -13.85
C ALA A 248 14.79 -11.33 -14.79
N ILE A 249 15.93 -10.69 -15.10
CA ILE A 249 16.87 -11.18 -16.12
C ILE A 249 18.17 -11.75 -15.56
N LEU A 250 18.58 -11.34 -14.35
CA LEU A 250 19.84 -11.82 -13.76
C LEU A 250 19.65 -13.14 -13.02
N PRO A 251 20.65 -14.02 -13.02
CA PRO A 251 20.68 -15.15 -12.10
C PRO A 251 20.59 -14.67 -10.64
N ALA A 252 19.87 -15.41 -9.79
CA ALA A 252 19.59 -15.03 -8.41
C ALA A 252 20.84 -14.57 -7.64
N LYS A 253 21.94 -15.36 -7.70
CA LYS A 253 23.22 -15.00 -7.03
C LYS A 253 23.82 -13.66 -7.49
N CYS A 254 23.64 -13.28 -8.76
CA CYS A 254 24.13 -11.99 -9.28
C CYS A 254 23.29 -10.84 -8.74
N PHE A 255 21.96 -11.02 -8.71
CA PHE A 255 21.06 -10.01 -8.16
C PHE A 255 21.27 -9.84 -6.65
N GLU A 256 21.42 -10.94 -5.90
CA GLU A 256 21.74 -10.89 -4.46
C GLU A 256 23.03 -10.12 -4.16
N LYS A 257 24.10 -10.31 -4.97
CA LYS A 257 25.33 -9.54 -4.82
C LYS A 257 25.12 -8.03 -5.03
N LEU A 258 24.26 -7.65 -5.98
CA LEU A 258 23.91 -6.25 -6.20
C LEU A 258 23.15 -5.66 -5.01
N LEU A 259 22.17 -6.41 -4.47
CA LEU A 259 21.43 -5.98 -3.29
C LEU A 259 22.34 -5.86 -2.06
N LYS A 260 23.19 -6.86 -1.80
CA LYS A 260 24.15 -6.81 -0.69
C LYS A 260 25.04 -5.58 -0.79
N LYS A 261 25.60 -5.33 -1.98
CA LYS A 261 26.43 -4.13 -2.21
C LYS A 261 25.65 -2.83 -1.96
N HIS A 262 24.37 -2.77 -2.34
CA HIS A 262 23.51 -1.59 -2.09
C HIS A 262 23.28 -1.35 -0.60
N TYR A 263 23.13 -2.41 0.19
CA TYR A 263 22.89 -2.33 1.64
C TYR A 263 24.20 -2.40 2.49
N ASN A 264 25.38 -2.38 1.86
CA ASN A 264 26.69 -2.53 2.51
C ASN A 264 26.82 -3.83 3.34
N LEU A 265 26.32 -4.96 2.79
CA LEU A 265 26.29 -6.30 3.42
C LEU A 265 27.34 -7.23 2.80
#